data_95e558c2d2e649443a2189b868ad4ea1
#
_entry.id   95e558c2d2e649443a2189b868ad4ea1
#
_cell.length_a   1.000
_cell.length_b   1.000
_cell.length_c   1.000
_cell.angle_alpha   90.00
_cell.angle_beta   90.00
_cell.angle_gamma   90.00
#
_symmetry.space_group_name_H-M   'P 1'
#
loop_
_entity.id
_entity.type
_entity.pdbx_description
1 polymer ?
#
loop_
_entity_poly.entity_id
_entity_poly.type
_entity_poly.pdbx_seq_one_letter_code
_entity_poly.pdbx_strand_id
1 'polypeptide(L)'
;IGTSMKSTGEVMAIGRCFEEAFLKAWASLEYGQPHPRPLTMADASGGETMDERASEPLPEALLIDWLRVPTDRRMGALFEAFRRGYSIEDVRDVSGGITRWFLHRFEKMAALETEIRAAGELGMGASDIPVLEMRRWKGAGFTDLHIADALSGFPASGFKSLPEGSNEDSVMARRHELGIHPRFRMVDSCAAEFAAVTPYYYATYEGGSAPTGIDHVPGIEEFTKQRIVVVGSGPIRIGQGIEFDYGCVHAVGAIRELGHEAI
;
A
#
# COMPACT_ATOMS: atom_id res chain seq x y z
N ILE A 1 -14.60 20.02 16.60
CA ILE A 1 -13.24 20.53 16.92
C ILE A 1 -13.36 21.29 18.23
N GLY A 2 -12.52 20.97 19.22
CA GLY A 2 -12.48 21.60 20.53
C GLY A 2 -11.06 21.96 20.92
N THR A 3 -10.86 22.46 22.14
CA THR A 3 -9.55 22.86 22.67
C THR A 3 -8.70 21.67 23.14
N SER A 4 -9.29 20.49 23.30
CA SER A 4 -8.56 19.27 23.66
C SER A 4 -7.82 18.69 22.46
N MET A 5 -6.58 18.27 22.66
CA MET A 5 -5.82 17.53 21.64
C MET A 5 -6.53 16.20 21.34
N LYS A 6 -6.83 15.97 20.09
CA LYS A 6 -7.44 14.73 19.60
C LYS A 6 -6.66 14.20 18.44
N SER A 7 -6.53 12.89 18.37
CA SER A 7 -5.91 12.20 17.28
C SER A 7 -6.72 10.96 16.92
N THR A 8 -6.85 10.71 15.61
CA THR A 8 -7.55 9.54 15.07
C THR A 8 -6.58 8.51 14.50
N GLY A 9 -5.30 8.79 14.52
CA GLY A 9 -4.25 7.99 13.92
C GLY A 9 -3.68 8.64 12.65
N GLU A 10 -2.41 8.40 12.43
CA GLU A 10 -1.72 8.77 11.20
C GLU A 10 -0.67 7.71 10.86
N VAL A 11 -0.33 7.62 9.59
CA VAL A 11 0.72 6.78 9.07
C VAL A 11 1.56 7.58 8.09
N MET A 12 2.83 7.22 7.96
CA MET A 12 3.73 7.77 6.96
C MET A 12 4.19 6.67 6.02
N ALA A 13 4.23 6.98 4.73
CA ALA A 13 4.83 6.11 3.74
C ALA A 13 5.59 6.92 2.70
N ILE A 14 6.62 6.32 2.13
CA ILE A 14 7.47 6.95 1.11
C ILE A 14 7.42 6.11 -0.15
N GLY A 15 7.23 6.76 -1.29
CA GLY A 15 7.20 6.16 -2.61
C GLY A 15 7.71 7.14 -3.66
N ARG A 16 7.88 6.67 -4.89
CA ARG A 16 8.33 7.46 -6.03
C ARG A 16 7.19 8.22 -6.72
N CYS A 17 5.96 7.78 -6.49
CA CYS A 17 4.75 8.44 -6.96
C CYS A 17 3.70 8.44 -5.85
N PHE A 18 2.64 9.24 -6.04
CA PHE A 18 1.55 9.33 -5.08
C PHE A 18 0.88 7.97 -4.86
N GLU A 19 0.62 7.25 -5.94
CA GLU A 19 -0.06 5.96 -5.91
C GLU A 19 0.69 4.94 -5.05
N GLU A 20 2.00 4.83 -5.23
CA GLU A 20 2.86 3.95 -4.42
C GLU A 20 2.87 4.36 -2.95
N ALA A 21 3.07 5.65 -2.66
CA ALA A 21 3.08 6.15 -1.29
C ALA A 21 1.72 5.94 -0.61
N PHE A 22 0.62 6.19 -1.32
CA PHE A 22 -0.74 6.03 -0.80
C PHE A 22 -1.06 4.56 -0.48
N LEU A 23 -0.78 3.63 -1.40
CA LEU A 23 -1.05 2.20 -1.18
C LEU A 23 -0.19 1.62 -0.05
N LYS A 24 1.06 2.06 0.09
CA LYS A 24 1.89 1.71 1.25
C LYS A 24 1.33 2.25 2.56
N ALA A 25 0.87 3.51 2.57
CA ALA A 25 0.23 4.09 3.74
C ALA A 25 -1.04 3.33 4.12
N TRP A 26 -1.86 2.97 3.12
CA TRP A 26 -3.05 2.14 3.34
C TRP A 26 -2.70 0.80 4.00
N ALA A 27 -1.73 0.07 3.44
CA ALA A 27 -1.31 -1.23 3.97
C ALA A 27 -0.79 -1.14 5.42
N SER A 28 -0.20 0.00 5.81
CA SER A 28 0.32 0.21 7.17
C SER A 28 -0.73 0.60 8.21
N LEU A 29 -2.00 0.81 7.83
CA LEU A 29 -3.07 1.07 8.79
C LEU A 29 -3.43 -0.15 9.66
N GLU A 30 -3.17 -1.37 9.19
CA GLU A 30 -3.34 -2.63 9.93
C GLU A 30 -4.76 -2.91 10.47
N TYR A 31 -5.79 -2.40 9.83
CA TYR A 31 -7.17 -2.71 10.23
C TYR A 31 -7.83 -3.79 9.34
N GLY A 32 -7.04 -4.77 8.93
CA GLY A 32 -7.54 -5.98 8.28
C GLY A 32 -7.80 -5.84 6.77
N GLN A 33 -7.47 -4.71 6.17
CA GLN A 33 -7.60 -4.47 4.73
C GLN A 33 -6.29 -3.91 4.17
N PRO A 34 -5.39 -4.77 3.67
CA PRO A 34 -4.06 -4.36 3.23
C PRO A 34 -4.06 -3.50 1.95
N HIS A 35 -5.20 -3.43 1.25
CA HIS A 35 -5.41 -2.59 0.07
C HIS A 35 -6.90 -2.19 -0.05
N PRO A 36 -7.24 -1.15 -0.82
CA PRO A 36 -8.62 -0.82 -1.13
C PRO A 36 -9.31 -1.98 -1.84
N ARG A 37 -10.49 -2.38 -1.39
CA ARG A 37 -11.32 -3.41 -2.01
C ARG A 37 -12.71 -2.86 -2.34
N PRO A 38 -13.51 -3.54 -3.18
CA PRO A 38 -14.90 -3.18 -3.38
C PRO A 38 -15.67 -3.13 -2.04
N LEU A 39 -16.48 -2.09 -1.88
CA LEU A 39 -17.25 -1.89 -0.67
C LEU A 39 -18.56 -2.67 -0.70
N THR A 40 -18.90 -3.27 0.42
CA THR A 40 -20.10 -4.09 0.61
C THR A 40 -20.94 -3.61 1.79
N MET A 41 -22.10 -4.23 2.00
CA MET A 41 -22.95 -3.98 3.17
C MET A 41 -22.25 -4.32 4.50
N ALA A 42 -21.30 -5.25 4.51
CA ALA A 42 -20.49 -5.54 5.69
C ALA A 42 -19.72 -4.31 6.19
N ASP A 43 -19.23 -3.47 5.25
CA ASP A 43 -18.51 -2.23 5.59
C ASP A 43 -19.45 -1.19 6.24
N ALA A 44 -20.74 -1.22 5.89
CA ALA A 44 -21.74 -0.34 6.48
C ALA A 44 -22.12 -0.75 7.91
N SER A 45 -22.12 -2.05 8.21
CA SER A 45 -22.52 -2.60 9.51
C SER A 45 -21.39 -2.70 10.53
N GLY A 46 -20.16 -2.26 10.18
CA GLY A 46 -19.01 -2.36 11.10
C GLY A 46 -18.51 -3.79 11.32
N GLY A 47 -18.87 -4.72 10.43
CA GLY A 47 -18.45 -6.13 10.52
C GLY A 47 -19.22 -6.98 11.53
N GLU A 48 -20.25 -6.42 12.20
CA GLU A 48 -20.98 -7.10 13.27
C GLU A 48 -22.13 -8.00 12.78
N THR A 49 -22.49 -7.95 11.51
CA THR A 49 -23.59 -8.77 10.99
C THR A 49 -23.10 -9.92 10.14
N MET A 50 -23.36 -11.15 10.60
CA MET A 50 -23.36 -12.39 9.80
C MET A 50 -24.67 -12.46 8.97
N ASP A 51 -25.10 -11.34 8.37
CA ASP A 51 -26.30 -11.29 7.55
C ASP A 51 -25.94 -11.80 6.14
N GLU A 52 -26.89 -12.51 5.51
CA GLU A 52 -26.81 -12.95 4.12
C GLU A 52 -26.51 -11.80 3.14
N ARG A 53 -26.86 -10.57 3.53
CA ARG A 53 -26.61 -9.34 2.77
C ARG A 53 -25.20 -8.77 2.92
N ALA A 54 -24.37 -9.32 3.79
CA ALA A 54 -23.02 -8.78 4.04
C ALA A 54 -22.17 -8.66 2.78
N SER A 55 -22.36 -9.55 1.80
CA SER A 55 -21.66 -9.57 0.52
C SER A 55 -22.31 -8.71 -0.59
N GLU A 56 -23.49 -8.13 -0.34
CA GLU A 56 -24.12 -7.25 -1.32
C GLU A 56 -23.27 -5.98 -1.51
N PRO A 57 -23.19 -5.42 -2.74
CA PRO A 57 -22.50 -4.17 -2.98
C PRO A 57 -23.06 -3.03 -2.12
N LEU A 58 -22.21 -2.12 -1.68
CA LEU A 58 -22.64 -0.94 -0.93
C LEU A 58 -23.69 -0.15 -1.71
N PRO A 59 -24.88 0.17 -1.12
CA PRO A 59 -25.90 0.97 -1.76
C PRO A 59 -25.39 2.36 -2.18
N GLU A 60 -25.85 2.84 -3.32
CA GLU A 60 -25.43 4.12 -3.87
C GLU A 60 -25.66 5.30 -2.90
N ALA A 61 -26.79 5.30 -2.20
CA ALA A 61 -27.10 6.34 -1.22
C ALA A 61 -26.05 6.43 -0.10
N LEU A 62 -25.54 5.28 0.38
CA LEU A 62 -24.47 5.23 1.36
C LEU A 62 -23.12 5.64 0.77
N LEU A 63 -22.82 5.24 -0.46
CA LEU A 63 -21.62 5.68 -1.17
C LEU A 63 -21.56 7.20 -1.28
N ILE A 64 -22.66 7.83 -1.70
CA ILE A 64 -22.80 9.28 -1.80
C ILE A 64 -22.61 9.96 -0.44
N ASP A 65 -23.19 9.39 0.61
CA ASP A 65 -23.02 9.93 1.96
C ASP A 65 -21.58 9.84 2.45
N TRP A 66 -20.91 8.71 2.22
CA TRP A 66 -19.50 8.52 2.58
C TRP A 66 -18.53 9.41 1.76
N LEU A 67 -18.88 9.74 0.53
CA LEU A 67 -18.14 10.73 -0.23
C LEU A 67 -18.32 12.14 0.33
N ARG A 68 -19.55 12.48 0.75
CA ARG A 68 -19.91 13.81 1.26
C ARG A 68 -19.30 14.10 2.63
N VAL A 69 -19.39 13.13 3.55
CA VAL A 69 -18.92 13.31 4.92
C VAL A 69 -17.46 12.87 5.07
N PRO A 70 -16.52 13.75 5.51
CA PRO A 70 -15.10 13.44 5.61
C PRO A 70 -14.81 12.56 6.83
N THR A 71 -15.05 11.27 6.71
CA THR A 71 -14.71 10.24 7.69
C THR A 71 -13.61 9.34 7.14
N ASP A 72 -13.17 8.37 7.93
CA ASP A 72 -12.27 7.28 7.55
C ASP A 72 -12.78 6.47 6.35
N ARG A 73 -14.10 6.39 6.17
CA ARG A 73 -14.76 5.66 5.06
C ARG A 73 -14.58 6.34 3.71
N ARG A 74 -14.34 7.67 3.68
CA ARG A 74 -14.26 8.45 2.44
C ARG A 74 -13.20 7.92 1.47
N MET A 75 -12.06 7.46 1.95
CA MET A 75 -10.99 6.95 1.08
C MET A 75 -11.42 5.70 0.32
N GLY A 76 -12.06 4.74 0.99
CA GLY A 76 -12.67 3.58 0.32
C GLY A 76 -13.78 3.96 -0.65
N ALA A 77 -14.61 4.94 -0.28
CA ALA A 77 -15.69 5.45 -1.12
C ALA A 77 -15.17 6.12 -2.41
N LEU A 78 -14.01 6.79 -2.38
CA LEU A 78 -13.38 7.34 -3.59
C LEU A 78 -13.02 6.24 -4.61
N PHE A 79 -12.39 5.15 -4.14
CA PHE A 79 -12.08 4.00 -5.00
C PHE A 79 -13.37 3.38 -5.57
N GLU A 80 -14.37 3.18 -4.72
CA GLU A 80 -15.64 2.58 -5.12
C GLU A 80 -16.39 3.43 -6.15
N ALA A 81 -16.40 4.74 -6.00
CA ALA A 81 -17.02 5.66 -6.96
C ALA A 81 -16.36 5.53 -8.35
N PHE A 82 -15.02 5.54 -8.41
CA PHE A 82 -14.32 5.39 -9.69
C PHE A 82 -14.48 3.99 -10.29
N ARG A 83 -14.55 2.92 -9.47
CA ARG A 83 -14.90 1.57 -9.95
C ARG A 83 -16.28 1.51 -10.59
N ARG A 84 -17.23 2.30 -10.07
CA ARG A 84 -18.61 2.43 -10.63
C ARG A 84 -18.70 3.39 -11.80
N GLY A 85 -17.59 4.02 -12.23
CA GLY A 85 -17.54 4.89 -13.39
C GLY A 85 -17.98 6.33 -13.12
N TYR A 86 -18.01 6.78 -11.87
CA TYR A 86 -18.21 8.20 -11.56
C TYR A 86 -17.08 9.03 -12.18
N SER A 87 -17.44 10.17 -12.76
CA SER A 87 -16.45 11.11 -13.27
C SER A 87 -15.78 11.88 -12.12
N ILE A 88 -14.60 12.46 -12.41
CA ILE A 88 -13.91 13.34 -11.46
C ILE A 88 -14.80 14.49 -11.01
N GLU A 89 -15.60 15.05 -11.92
CA GLU A 89 -16.49 16.17 -11.60
C GLU A 89 -17.63 15.71 -10.68
N ASP A 90 -18.23 14.54 -10.93
CA ASP A 90 -19.27 13.98 -10.05
C ASP A 90 -18.73 13.79 -8.62
N VAL A 91 -17.57 13.15 -8.51
CA VAL A 91 -16.94 12.90 -7.20
C VAL A 91 -16.55 14.21 -6.51
N ARG A 92 -16.04 15.18 -7.27
CA ARG A 92 -15.67 16.50 -6.75
C ARG A 92 -16.85 17.26 -6.19
N ASP A 93 -17.96 17.27 -6.94
CA ASP A 93 -19.18 18.00 -6.55
C ASP A 93 -19.82 17.38 -5.29
N VAL A 94 -19.90 16.04 -5.23
CA VAL A 94 -20.44 15.33 -4.07
C VAL A 94 -19.54 15.47 -2.84
N SER A 95 -18.21 15.42 -3.02
CA SER A 95 -17.24 15.43 -1.89
C SER A 95 -16.98 16.81 -1.30
N GLY A 96 -17.58 17.86 -1.83
CA GLY A 96 -17.37 19.23 -1.33
C GLY A 96 -16.07 19.86 -1.82
N GLY A 97 -15.54 19.43 -2.96
CA GLY A 97 -14.45 20.11 -3.66
C GLY A 97 -13.07 19.53 -3.41
N ILE A 98 -12.92 18.23 -3.29
CA ILE A 98 -11.58 17.58 -3.29
C ILE A 98 -10.83 18.06 -4.55
N THR A 99 -9.57 18.42 -4.37
CA THR A 99 -8.71 18.92 -5.46
C THR A 99 -8.62 17.88 -6.59
N ARG A 100 -8.84 18.32 -7.83
CA ARG A 100 -8.82 17.45 -9.04
C ARG A 100 -7.53 16.61 -9.14
N TRP A 101 -6.40 17.17 -8.75
CA TRP A 101 -5.13 16.45 -8.77
C TRP A 101 -5.20 15.15 -7.97
N PHE A 102 -5.74 15.17 -6.75
CA PHE A 102 -5.92 13.95 -5.95
C PHE A 102 -6.94 13.01 -6.59
N LEU A 103 -8.07 13.53 -7.08
CA LEU A 103 -9.09 12.70 -7.72
C LEU A 103 -8.53 11.95 -8.93
N HIS A 104 -7.72 12.61 -9.78
CA HIS A 104 -7.01 11.93 -10.88
C HIS A 104 -6.09 10.80 -10.41
N ARG A 105 -5.47 10.93 -9.23
CA ARG A 105 -4.63 9.86 -8.68
C ARG A 105 -5.45 8.66 -8.24
N PHE A 106 -6.59 8.90 -7.59
CA PHE A 106 -7.52 7.84 -7.19
C PHE A 106 -8.15 7.16 -8.41
N GLU A 107 -8.61 7.93 -9.38
CA GLU A 107 -9.13 7.41 -10.65
C GLU A 107 -8.11 6.50 -11.35
N LYS A 108 -6.86 6.93 -11.45
CA LYS A 108 -5.78 6.14 -12.05
C LYS A 108 -5.54 4.82 -11.33
N MET A 109 -5.55 4.81 -9.99
CA MET A 109 -5.41 3.57 -9.22
C MET A 109 -6.59 2.63 -9.45
N ALA A 110 -7.82 3.16 -9.40
CA ALA A 110 -9.03 2.37 -9.65
C ALA A 110 -9.09 1.84 -11.10
N ALA A 111 -8.61 2.61 -12.07
CA ALA A 111 -8.52 2.17 -13.47
C ALA A 111 -7.52 1.02 -13.65
N LEU A 112 -6.34 1.11 -13.02
CA LEU A 112 -5.35 0.02 -13.03
C LEU A 112 -5.91 -1.25 -12.38
N GLU A 113 -6.60 -1.13 -11.26
CA GLU A 113 -7.25 -2.26 -10.59
C GLU A 113 -8.34 -2.88 -11.47
N THR A 114 -9.15 -2.06 -12.12
CA THR A 114 -10.19 -2.54 -13.06
C THR A 114 -9.58 -3.26 -14.25
N GLU A 115 -8.44 -2.79 -14.74
CA GLU A 115 -7.68 -3.48 -15.80
C GLU A 115 -7.19 -4.85 -15.36
N ILE A 116 -6.60 -4.95 -14.15
CA ILE A 116 -6.15 -6.25 -13.59
C ILE A 116 -7.33 -7.20 -13.47
N ARG A 117 -8.45 -6.72 -12.94
CA ARG A 117 -9.67 -7.52 -12.80
C ARG A 117 -10.18 -8.02 -14.14
N ALA A 118 -10.27 -7.14 -15.15
CA ALA A 118 -10.70 -7.52 -16.48
C ALA A 118 -9.78 -8.58 -17.11
N ALA A 119 -8.47 -8.51 -16.88
CA ALA A 119 -7.53 -9.53 -17.32
C ALA A 119 -7.81 -10.88 -16.66
N GLY A 120 -8.11 -10.90 -15.35
CA GLY A 120 -8.53 -12.10 -14.64
C GLY A 120 -9.86 -12.69 -15.16
N GLU A 121 -10.84 -11.84 -15.44
CA GLU A 121 -12.14 -12.25 -16.04
C GLU A 121 -11.95 -12.90 -17.43
N LEU A 122 -10.91 -12.50 -18.17
CA LEU A 122 -10.51 -13.12 -19.44
C LEU A 122 -9.67 -14.38 -19.27
N GLY A 123 -9.44 -14.82 -18.04
CA GLY A 123 -8.73 -16.07 -17.73
C GLY A 123 -7.23 -15.91 -17.49
N MET A 124 -6.72 -14.68 -17.34
CA MET A 124 -5.31 -14.48 -16.99
C MET A 124 -5.05 -14.96 -15.55
N GLY A 125 -4.18 -15.96 -15.40
CA GLY A 125 -3.64 -16.39 -14.12
C GLY A 125 -2.34 -15.64 -13.76
N ALA A 126 -1.85 -15.86 -12.54
CA ALA A 126 -0.59 -15.24 -12.09
C ALA A 126 0.60 -15.56 -13.01
N SER A 127 0.68 -16.81 -13.51
CA SER A 127 1.74 -17.26 -14.43
C SER A 127 1.74 -16.55 -15.78
N ASP A 128 0.60 -16.01 -16.18
CA ASP A 128 0.41 -15.41 -17.51
C ASP A 128 0.74 -13.92 -17.52
N ILE A 129 0.96 -13.31 -16.37
CA ILE A 129 1.22 -11.87 -16.26
C ILE A 129 2.46 -11.50 -17.08
N PRO A 130 2.33 -10.63 -18.08
CA PRO A 130 3.47 -10.19 -18.86
C PRO A 130 4.40 -9.27 -18.06
N VAL A 131 5.67 -9.20 -18.46
CA VAL A 131 6.70 -8.42 -17.75
C VAL A 131 6.37 -6.93 -17.67
N LEU A 132 5.76 -6.35 -18.70
CA LEU A 132 5.45 -4.92 -18.74
C LEU A 132 4.32 -4.56 -17.77
N GLU A 133 3.27 -5.37 -17.75
CA GLU A 133 2.14 -5.22 -16.83
C GLU A 133 2.60 -5.40 -15.39
N MET A 134 3.36 -6.46 -15.09
CA MET A 134 3.89 -6.67 -13.75
C MET A 134 4.70 -5.45 -13.27
N ARG A 135 5.61 -4.92 -14.12
CA ARG A 135 6.39 -3.72 -13.79
C ARG A 135 5.51 -2.50 -13.56
N ARG A 136 4.49 -2.30 -14.39
CA ARG A 136 3.58 -1.17 -14.30
C ARG A 136 2.75 -1.21 -13.03
N TRP A 137 2.18 -2.38 -12.68
CA TRP A 137 1.38 -2.56 -11.48
C TRP A 137 2.22 -2.42 -10.21
N LYS A 138 3.39 -3.08 -10.19
CA LYS A 138 4.33 -2.97 -9.05
C LYS A 138 4.86 -1.53 -8.89
N GLY A 139 5.18 -0.85 -9.98
CA GLY A 139 5.63 0.55 -9.96
C GLY A 139 4.55 1.53 -9.49
N ALA A 140 3.27 1.20 -9.66
CA ALA A 140 2.15 1.95 -9.11
C ALA A 140 1.85 1.61 -7.63
N GLY A 141 2.60 0.68 -7.01
CA GLY A 141 2.47 0.35 -5.59
C GLY A 141 1.53 -0.82 -5.28
N PHE A 142 1.01 -1.52 -6.30
CA PHE A 142 0.18 -2.70 -6.06
C PHE A 142 1.03 -3.81 -5.43
N THR A 143 0.57 -4.35 -4.30
CA THR A 143 1.22 -5.51 -3.66
C THR A 143 0.95 -6.78 -4.45
N ASP A 144 1.72 -7.84 -4.19
CA ASP A 144 1.47 -9.14 -4.84
C ASP A 144 0.08 -9.67 -4.45
N LEU A 145 -0.35 -9.44 -3.21
CA LEU A 145 -1.71 -9.76 -2.73
C LEU A 145 -2.78 -8.93 -3.45
N HIS A 146 -2.60 -7.61 -3.60
CA HIS A 146 -3.57 -6.76 -4.30
C HIS A 146 -3.78 -7.22 -5.75
N ILE A 147 -2.68 -7.55 -6.44
CA ILE A 147 -2.75 -8.08 -7.81
C ILE A 147 -3.50 -9.42 -7.84
N ALA A 148 -3.20 -10.33 -6.90
CA ALA A 148 -3.88 -11.62 -6.81
C ALA A 148 -5.38 -11.47 -6.56
N ASP A 149 -5.77 -10.61 -5.62
CA ASP A 149 -7.18 -10.33 -5.30
C ASP A 149 -7.92 -9.70 -6.47
N ALA A 150 -7.29 -8.76 -7.17
CA ALA A 150 -7.88 -8.12 -8.34
C ALA A 150 -8.06 -9.12 -9.49
N LEU A 151 -7.07 -9.97 -9.80
CA LEU A 151 -7.18 -11.04 -10.79
C LEU A 151 -8.30 -12.03 -10.46
N SER A 152 -8.53 -12.29 -9.18
CA SER A 152 -9.56 -13.22 -8.69
C SER A 152 -10.93 -12.57 -8.50
N GLY A 153 -11.08 -11.29 -8.85
CA GLY A 153 -12.34 -10.55 -8.76
C GLY A 153 -12.73 -10.12 -7.35
N PHE A 154 -11.78 -10.01 -6.42
CA PHE A 154 -12.00 -9.68 -5.00
C PHE A 154 -13.02 -10.62 -4.33
N PRO A 155 -12.61 -11.78 -3.85
CA PRO A 155 -13.52 -12.73 -3.20
C PRO A 155 -14.25 -12.06 -2.03
N ALA A 156 -15.57 -12.20 -1.99
CA ALA A 156 -16.47 -11.56 -1.04
C ALA A 156 -16.22 -11.90 0.44
N SER A 157 -15.44 -12.92 0.69
CA SER A 157 -15.15 -13.43 2.03
C SER A 157 -13.74 -13.13 2.47
N GLY A 158 -13.35 -11.89 2.72
CA GLY A 158 -12.01 -11.52 3.17
C GLY A 158 -11.19 -12.69 3.77
N PHE A 159 -9.94 -12.87 3.44
CA PHE A 159 -9.01 -13.93 3.90
C PHE A 159 -9.42 -15.41 3.71
N LYS A 160 -10.56 -15.74 3.12
CA LYS A 160 -10.93 -17.13 2.83
C LYS A 160 -10.59 -17.50 1.40
N SER A 161 -9.63 -18.42 1.29
CA SER A 161 -9.25 -19.22 0.12
C SER A 161 -9.52 -18.58 -1.24
N LEU A 162 -8.50 -17.92 -1.77
CA LEU A 162 -8.39 -17.55 -3.19
C LEU A 162 -8.63 -18.80 -4.07
N PRO A 163 -9.21 -18.64 -5.26
CA PRO A 163 -9.34 -19.76 -6.20
C PRO A 163 -7.98 -20.42 -6.43
N GLU A 164 -7.96 -21.73 -6.61
CA GLU A 164 -6.75 -22.46 -6.97
C GLU A 164 -6.13 -21.80 -8.21
N GLY A 165 -4.92 -21.22 -8.05
CA GLY A 165 -4.15 -20.69 -9.18
C GLY A 165 -3.71 -19.23 -9.10
N SER A 166 -4.33 -18.36 -8.30
CA SER A 166 -3.87 -16.97 -8.17
C SER A 166 -3.95 -16.52 -6.71
N ASN A 167 -2.88 -16.71 -5.98
CA ASN A 167 -2.68 -16.21 -4.62
C ASN A 167 -1.44 -15.30 -4.58
N GLU A 168 -1.18 -14.66 -3.46
CA GLU A 168 -0.01 -13.79 -3.27
C GLU A 168 1.29 -14.51 -3.64
N ASP A 169 1.46 -15.76 -3.22
CA ASP A 169 2.66 -16.55 -3.48
C ASP A 169 2.89 -16.81 -4.97
N SER A 170 1.81 -17.06 -5.73
CA SER A 170 1.90 -17.29 -7.18
C SER A 170 2.28 -16.01 -7.95
N VAL A 171 1.74 -14.86 -7.54
CA VAL A 171 2.13 -13.55 -8.11
C VAL A 171 3.58 -13.21 -7.74
N MET A 172 3.98 -13.46 -6.49
CA MET A 172 5.35 -13.28 -6.03
C MET A 172 6.33 -14.18 -6.81
N ALA A 173 6.00 -15.46 -6.98
CA ALA A 173 6.81 -16.40 -7.76
C ALA A 173 6.97 -15.90 -9.21
N ARG A 174 5.86 -15.50 -9.85
CA ARG A 174 5.90 -14.95 -11.21
C ARG A 174 6.76 -13.70 -11.30
N ARG A 175 6.64 -12.78 -10.34
CA ARG A 175 7.46 -11.57 -10.27
C ARG A 175 8.96 -11.90 -10.17
N HIS A 176 9.32 -12.93 -9.38
CA HIS A 176 10.71 -13.40 -9.27
C HIS A 176 11.21 -14.02 -10.57
N GLU A 177 10.42 -14.85 -11.26
CA GLU A 177 10.73 -15.39 -12.58
C GLU A 177 11.03 -14.30 -13.60
N LEU A 178 10.27 -13.19 -13.54
CA LEU A 178 10.45 -12.03 -14.42
C LEU A 178 11.64 -11.14 -14.01
N GLY A 179 12.38 -11.49 -12.96
CA GLY A 179 13.51 -10.72 -12.45
C GLY A 179 13.10 -9.34 -11.91
N ILE A 180 11.86 -9.21 -11.41
CA ILE A 180 11.35 -7.94 -10.87
C ILE A 180 11.48 -7.99 -9.35
N HIS A 181 12.45 -7.21 -8.84
CA HIS A 181 12.76 -7.10 -7.42
C HIS A 181 12.63 -5.65 -6.96
N PRO A 182 12.31 -5.41 -5.68
CA PRO A 182 12.33 -4.07 -5.13
C PRO A 182 13.75 -3.51 -5.16
N ARG A 183 13.85 -2.20 -5.27
CA ARG A 183 15.09 -1.44 -5.10
C ARG A 183 14.97 -0.61 -3.84
N PHE A 184 16.11 -0.39 -3.18
CA PHE A 184 16.17 0.45 -2.01
C PHE A 184 16.76 1.80 -2.40
N ARG A 185 16.06 2.86 -2.05
CA ARG A 185 16.45 4.25 -2.31
C ARG A 185 16.64 4.97 -0.99
N MET A 186 17.65 5.79 -0.91
CA MET A 186 17.87 6.67 0.23
C MET A 186 16.78 7.75 0.24
N VAL A 187 16.31 8.08 1.43
CA VAL A 187 15.35 9.18 1.60
C VAL A 187 16.07 10.51 1.39
N ASP A 188 15.61 11.30 0.42
CA ASP A 188 16.05 12.66 0.23
C ASP A 188 15.29 13.59 1.19
N SER A 189 15.95 14.00 2.25
CA SER A 189 15.40 14.93 3.25
C SER A 189 15.56 16.40 2.89
N CYS A 190 16.20 16.71 1.76
CA CYS A 190 16.54 18.08 1.33
C CYS A 190 15.79 18.51 0.06
N ALA A 191 14.77 17.77 -0.38
CA ALA A 191 13.96 18.06 -1.57
C ALA A 191 14.80 18.33 -2.84
N ALA A 192 15.92 17.64 -3.00
CA ALA A 192 16.91 17.79 -4.07
C ALA A 192 17.60 19.18 -4.14
N GLU A 193 17.42 20.03 -3.13
CA GLU A 193 18.15 21.30 -3.06
C GLU A 193 19.62 21.11 -2.71
N PHE A 194 19.93 20.09 -1.91
CA PHE A 194 21.29 19.70 -1.54
C PHE A 194 21.44 18.18 -1.63
N ALA A 195 22.67 17.72 -1.78
CA ALA A 195 22.95 16.27 -1.67
C ALA A 195 22.64 15.80 -0.25
N ALA A 196 21.58 15.01 -0.10
CA ALA A 196 21.21 14.41 1.16
C ALA A 196 21.93 13.07 1.34
N VAL A 197 22.55 12.86 2.50
CA VAL A 197 23.06 11.56 2.94
C VAL A 197 22.32 11.22 4.23
N THR A 198 21.36 10.30 4.15
CA THR A 198 20.54 9.90 5.30
C THR A 198 20.65 8.40 5.54
N PRO A 199 20.53 7.92 6.79
CA PRO A 199 20.49 6.50 7.09
C PRO A 199 19.12 5.85 6.83
N TYR A 200 18.22 6.54 6.14
CA TYR A 200 16.84 6.10 5.91
C TYR A 200 16.66 5.66 4.47
N TYR A 201 16.05 4.48 4.28
CA TYR A 201 15.81 3.90 2.98
C TYR A 201 14.36 3.47 2.85
N TYR A 202 13.86 3.46 1.62
CA TYR A 202 12.55 2.91 1.27
C TYR A 202 12.67 1.97 0.08
N ALA A 203 11.85 0.93 0.05
CA ALA A 203 11.76 0.01 -1.07
C ALA A 203 10.81 0.55 -2.14
N THR A 204 11.14 0.37 -3.42
CA THR A 204 10.29 0.75 -4.55
C THR A 204 10.50 -0.20 -5.73
N TYR A 205 9.46 -0.35 -6.56
CA TYR A 205 9.52 -1.11 -7.82
C TYR A 205 9.61 -0.20 -9.05
N GLU A 206 9.89 1.08 -8.88
CA GLU A 206 9.97 2.01 -9.99
C GLU A 206 10.92 1.48 -11.09
N GLY A 207 10.36 1.38 -12.31
CA GLY A 207 11.06 0.87 -13.47
C GLY A 207 12.12 1.84 -13.98
N GLY A 208 13.31 1.38 -14.06
CA GLY A 208 14.40 1.94 -14.81
C GLY A 208 15.34 0.81 -15.17
N SER A 209 15.99 0.88 -16.29
CA SER A 209 17.05 -0.03 -16.75
C SER A 209 18.36 0.12 -15.96
N ALA A 210 18.35 0.83 -14.83
CA ALA A 210 19.50 0.90 -13.94
C ALA A 210 19.71 -0.45 -13.25
N PRO A 211 20.96 -0.87 -13.03
CA PRO A 211 21.26 -2.15 -12.41
C PRO A 211 20.57 -2.27 -11.04
N THR A 212 20.18 -3.51 -10.72
CA THR A 212 19.72 -3.89 -9.40
C THR A 212 20.71 -3.38 -8.37
N GLY A 213 20.32 -2.43 -7.54
CA GLY A 213 21.23 -1.83 -6.56
C GLY A 213 20.48 -1.09 -5.48
N ILE A 214 21.01 -1.20 -4.30
CA ILE A 214 20.84 -0.21 -3.25
C ILE A 214 21.51 1.05 -3.78
N ASP A 215 20.89 2.25 -3.66
CA ASP A 215 21.63 3.49 -3.81
C ASP A 215 22.86 3.40 -2.90
N HIS A 216 24.01 3.82 -3.41
CA HIS A 216 25.27 3.72 -2.68
C HIS A 216 25.07 4.17 -1.23
N VAL A 217 25.30 3.23 -0.31
CA VAL A 217 25.27 3.51 1.13
C VAL A 217 26.71 3.70 1.56
N PRO A 218 27.13 4.92 1.90
CA PRO A 218 28.50 5.14 2.36
C PRO A 218 28.80 4.24 3.57
N GLY A 219 29.90 3.51 3.52
CA GLY A 219 30.34 2.62 4.61
C GLY A 219 29.79 1.19 4.58
N ILE A 220 29.08 0.79 3.52
CA ILE A 220 28.64 -0.63 3.34
C ILE A 220 29.69 -1.47 2.57
N GLU A 221 30.79 -0.91 2.17
CA GLU A 221 31.69 -1.50 1.17
C GLU A 221 32.42 -2.78 1.58
N GLU A 222 32.71 -2.99 2.87
CA GLU A 222 33.30 -4.24 3.35
C GLU A 222 32.83 -4.59 4.78
N PHE A 223 31.92 -5.55 4.87
CA PHE A 223 31.55 -6.08 6.17
C PHE A 223 32.40 -7.30 6.51
N THR A 224 33.21 -7.18 7.53
CA THR A 224 34.05 -8.27 8.07
C THR A 224 33.36 -9.01 9.22
N LYS A 225 32.25 -8.52 9.75
CA LYS A 225 31.54 -9.03 10.91
C LYS A 225 30.19 -9.64 10.55
N GLN A 226 29.68 -10.47 11.42
CA GLN A 226 28.31 -10.99 11.34
C GLN A 226 27.34 -9.82 11.47
N ARG A 227 26.35 -9.76 10.56
CA ARG A 227 25.30 -8.74 10.54
C ARG A 227 24.01 -9.27 11.13
N ILE A 228 23.39 -8.46 11.97
CA ILE A 228 22.12 -8.77 12.61
C ILE A 228 21.15 -7.65 12.27
N VAL A 229 20.04 -8.00 11.63
CA VAL A 229 18.96 -7.05 11.29
C VAL A 229 18.02 -6.94 12.48
N VAL A 230 17.77 -5.73 12.95
CA VAL A 230 16.74 -5.43 13.95
C VAL A 230 15.49 -4.95 13.24
N VAL A 231 14.46 -5.79 13.22
CA VAL A 231 13.18 -5.45 12.63
C VAL A 231 12.35 -4.69 13.66
N GLY A 232 12.19 -3.39 13.42
CA GLY A 232 11.35 -2.51 14.25
C GLY A 232 9.93 -2.39 13.73
N SER A 233 9.13 -1.56 14.40
CA SER A 233 7.72 -1.31 14.03
C SER A 233 7.53 -0.37 12.84
N GLY A 234 8.62 0.12 12.25
CA GLY A 234 8.57 1.14 11.19
C GLY A 234 8.22 2.55 11.73
N PRO A 235 7.67 3.43 10.90
CA PRO A 235 7.29 4.77 11.33
C PRO A 235 6.31 4.75 12.49
N ILE A 236 6.53 5.62 13.48
CA ILE A 236 5.66 5.73 14.66
C ILE A 236 4.27 6.17 14.20
N ARG A 237 3.26 5.45 14.68
CA ARG A 237 1.85 5.76 14.49
C ARG A 237 1.25 6.36 15.75
N ILE A 238 0.19 7.11 15.61
CA ILE A 238 -0.55 7.64 16.77
C ILE A 238 -1.04 6.48 17.63
N GLY A 239 -0.83 6.59 18.96
CA GLY A 239 -1.09 5.52 19.92
C GLY A 239 0.12 4.63 20.19
N GLN A 240 1.19 4.75 19.42
CA GLN A 240 2.49 4.15 19.71
C GLN A 240 3.37 5.16 20.44
N GLY A 241 4.13 4.69 21.40
CA GLY A 241 5.04 5.52 22.17
C GLY A 241 6.51 5.19 21.89
N ILE A 242 7.38 5.84 22.65
CA ILE A 242 8.83 5.68 22.57
C ILE A 242 9.31 4.24 22.85
N GLU A 243 8.46 3.40 23.45
CA GLU A 243 8.76 2.00 23.76
C GLU A 243 9.18 1.18 22.53
N PHE A 244 8.64 1.52 21.34
CA PHE A 244 8.99 0.84 20.11
C PHE A 244 10.40 1.20 19.63
N ASP A 245 10.79 2.47 19.72
CA ASP A 245 12.14 2.92 19.41
C ASP A 245 13.14 2.49 20.49
N TYR A 246 12.74 2.55 21.76
CA TYR A 246 13.57 2.17 22.88
C TYR A 246 14.08 0.73 22.74
N GLY A 247 13.19 -0.21 22.46
CA GLY A 247 13.54 -1.62 22.27
C GLY A 247 14.55 -1.82 21.12
N CYS A 248 14.32 -1.19 19.98
CA CYS A 248 15.20 -1.28 18.81
C CYS A 248 16.57 -0.66 19.09
N VAL A 249 16.63 0.52 19.70
CA VAL A 249 17.90 1.19 20.03
C VAL A 249 18.74 0.37 20.99
N HIS A 250 18.13 -0.20 22.04
CA HIS A 250 18.83 -1.05 22.99
C HIS A 250 19.30 -2.37 22.37
N ALA A 251 18.50 -2.98 21.49
CA ALA A 251 18.91 -4.18 20.74
C ALA A 251 20.13 -3.89 19.86
N VAL A 252 20.10 -2.77 19.11
CA VAL A 252 21.24 -2.32 18.29
C VAL A 252 22.48 -2.09 19.15
N GLY A 253 22.34 -1.45 20.33
CA GLY A 253 23.42 -1.23 21.27
C GLY A 253 24.05 -2.54 21.73
N ALA A 254 23.24 -3.48 22.22
CA ALA A 254 23.70 -4.79 22.69
C ALA A 254 24.40 -5.60 21.58
N ILE A 255 23.87 -5.60 20.35
CA ILE A 255 24.48 -6.28 19.20
C ILE A 255 25.89 -5.72 18.93
N ARG A 256 26.04 -4.41 18.96
CA ARG A 256 27.34 -3.75 18.75
C ARG A 256 28.32 -4.02 19.87
N GLU A 257 27.89 -4.04 21.14
CA GLU A 257 28.72 -4.41 22.30
C GLU A 257 29.21 -5.84 22.20
N LEU A 258 28.43 -6.76 21.62
CA LEU A 258 28.83 -8.13 21.34
C LEU A 258 29.78 -8.26 20.13
N GLY A 259 30.14 -7.16 19.49
CA GLY A 259 31.11 -7.13 18.39
C GLY A 259 30.51 -7.41 17.00
N HIS A 260 29.19 -7.49 16.89
CA HIS A 260 28.48 -7.64 15.60
C HIS A 260 28.11 -6.30 14.97
N GLU A 261 27.70 -6.34 13.71
CA GLU A 261 27.09 -5.18 13.04
C GLU A 261 25.57 -5.26 13.15
N ALA A 262 24.92 -4.15 13.51
CA ALA A 262 23.48 -4.03 13.58
C ALA A 262 22.96 -3.16 12.43
N ILE A 263 21.91 -3.63 11.77
CA ILE A 263 21.21 -2.97 10.68
C ILE A 263 19.76 -2.74 11.10
#